data_965938f6c512dc042b74c35223d30f63
#
_entry.id   965938f6c512dc042b74c35223d30f63
#
_cell.length_a   1.000
_cell.length_b   1.000
_cell.length_c   1.000
_cell.angle_alpha   90.00
_cell.angle_beta   90.00
_cell.angle_gamma   90.00
#
_symmetry.space_group_name_H-M   'P 1'
#
loop_
_entity.id
_entity.type
_entity.pdbx_description
1 polymer ?
#
loop_
_entity_poly.entity_id
_entity_poly.type
_entity_poly.pdbx_seq_one_letter_code
_entity_poly.pdbx_strand_id
1 'polypeptide(L)'
;MSNFWGWFISIITVVNIFGCLWLIRWTSKKAPGEEDTTGHVWDGDLKELNNPLPRWWLWTFYLSIGFAVPYLILFPGMGQFKGTSNWSAASQYEAEIAAAEERYGALFAKFAATDIEELSKDPDALRAGRNLFVNNCAMCHGSDGRGARSFPNLTDSEWLYGGDPSTIKLSIIMGRNGVMPAWGPALGEDGVIQATEYVLSMNGRDHDAALAAEGEQKFAMFCAACHGPQGKGNQALGAPDLTNDIWLHSGSREGIAQTITNGMNNRMPAQGEILGEDRAHVLAAYVYSLGAGGESGSDSE
;
A
#
# COMPACT_ATOMS: atom_id res chain seq x y z
N MET A 1 -7.73 21.99 17.06
CA MET A 1 -6.69 22.98 16.68
C MET A 1 -6.64 24.04 17.77
N SER A 2 -5.46 24.54 18.21
CA SER A 2 -5.38 25.57 19.23
C SER A 2 -5.90 26.91 18.69
N ASN A 3 -6.39 27.80 19.60
CA ASN A 3 -6.91 29.13 19.22
C ASN A 3 -5.86 29.97 18.46
N PHE A 4 -4.59 29.82 18.81
CA PHE A 4 -3.48 30.50 18.12
C PHE A 4 -3.45 30.16 16.63
N TRP A 5 -3.43 28.87 16.28
CA TRP A 5 -3.41 28.44 14.89
C TRP A 5 -4.67 28.80 14.11
N GLY A 6 -5.81 28.80 14.78
CA GLY A 6 -7.07 29.25 14.17
C GLY A 6 -7.02 30.72 13.74
N TRP A 7 -6.58 31.59 14.63
CA TRP A 7 -6.41 33.02 14.32
C TRP A 7 -5.30 33.26 13.30
N PHE A 8 -4.17 32.56 13.40
CA PHE A 8 -3.07 32.66 12.44
C PHE A 8 -3.54 32.36 11.02
N ILE A 9 -4.26 31.25 10.81
CA ILE A 9 -4.79 30.88 9.50
C ILE A 9 -5.76 31.94 8.98
N SER A 10 -6.69 32.39 9.82
CA SER A 10 -7.69 33.39 9.41
C SER A 10 -7.04 34.72 9.00
N ILE A 11 -6.11 35.23 9.80
CA ILE A 11 -5.42 36.47 9.53
C ILE A 11 -4.60 36.39 8.25
N ILE A 12 -3.77 35.31 8.10
CA ILE A 12 -2.92 35.18 6.92
C ILE A 12 -3.75 34.98 5.64
N THR A 13 -4.89 34.30 5.71
CA THR A 13 -5.80 34.15 4.56
C THR A 13 -6.36 35.50 4.13
N VAL A 14 -6.87 36.29 5.07
CA VAL A 14 -7.41 37.65 4.78
C VAL A 14 -6.31 38.55 4.22
N VAL A 15 -5.15 38.58 4.87
CA VAL A 15 -3.98 39.38 4.39
C VAL A 15 -3.57 38.99 2.99
N ASN A 16 -3.53 37.69 2.66
CA ASN A 16 -3.20 37.22 1.31
C ASN A 16 -4.24 37.64 0.27
N ILE A 17 -5.55 37.53 0.58
CA ILE A 17 -6.61 37.97 -0.35
C ILE A 17 -6.45 39.46 -0.67
N PHE A 18 -6.29 40.32 0.33
CA PHE A 18 -6.09 41.74 0.13
C PHE A 18 -4.73 42.04 -0.54
N GLY A 19 -3.68 41.32 -0.16
CA GLY A 19 -2.36 41.44 -0.79
C GLY A 19 -2.38 41.09 -2.26
N CYS A 20 -3.07 40.02 -2.64
CA CYS A 20 -3.26 39.63 -4.04
C CYS A 20 -4.07 40.66 -4.82
N LEU A 21 -5.16 41.18 -4.26
CA LEU A 21 -5.95 42.26 -4.89
C LEU A 21 -5.12 43.54 -5.12
N TRP A 22 -4.34 43.90 -4.11
CA TRP A 22 -3.44 45.05 -4.21
C TRP A 22 -2.36 44.80 -5.27
N LEU A 23 -1.69 43.64 -5.26
CA LEU A 23 -0.65 43.29 -6.19
C LEU A 23 -1.17 43.28 -7.64
N ILE A 24 -2.31 42.63 -7.89
CA ILE A 24 -2.94 42.58 -9.22
C ILE A 24 -3.23 43.99 -9.72
N ARG A 25 -3.80 44.83 -8.84
CA ARG A 25 -4.11 46.24 -9.21
C ARG A 25 -2.86 47.03 -9.49
N TRP A 26 -1.79 46.81 -8.75
CA TRP A 26 -0.50 47.52 -8.95
C TRP A 26 0.18 47.08 -10.24
N THR A 27 0.24 45.79 -10.52
CA THR A 27 0.94 45.24 -11.70
C THR A 27 0.08 45.23 -12.98
N SER A 28 -1.22 45.52 -12.91
CA SER A 28 -2.13 45.44 -14.06
C SER A 28 -2.02 46.60 -15.04
N LYS A 29 -1.33 47.67 -14.68
CA LYS A 29 -1.20 48.89 -15.51
C LYS A 29 0.27 49.32 -15.62
N LYS A 30 0.68 49.65 -16.85
CA LYS A 30 1.94 50.32 -17.08
C LYS A 30 1.86 51.74 -16.51
N ALA A 31 2.87 52.19 -15.75
CA ALA A 31 2.91 53.54 -15.24
C ALA A 31 3.21 54.54 -16.38
N PRO A 32 2.64 55.74 -16.36
CA PRO A 32 2.95 56.77 -17.34
C PRO A 32 4.45 57.13 -17.30
N GLY A 33 5.13 57.06 -18.45
CA GLY A 33 6.55 57.36 -18.57
C GLY A 33 7.51 56.19 -18.31
N GLU A 34 7.01 54.99 -18.03
CA GLU A 34 7.85 53.79 -17.98
C GLU A 34 8.36 53.37 -19.36
N GLU A 35 9.60 52.90 -19.42
CA GLU A 35 10.23 52.40 -20.65
C GLU A 35 9.48 51.18 -21.20
N ASP A 36 9.63 50.90 -22.51
CA ASP A 36 9.00 49.76 -23.17
C ASP A 36 9.59 48.40 -22.76
N THR A 37 10.71 48.42 -22.08
CA THR A 37 11.39 47.23 -21.53
C THR A 37 11.60 47.38 -20.03
N THR A 38 11.69 46.23 -19.32
CA THR A 38 11.97 46.18 -17.87
C THR A 38 13.40 46.56 -17.51
N GLY A 39 14.27 46.74 -18.51
CA GLY A 39 15.70 46.97 -18.34
C GLY A 39 16.52 45.68 -18.16
N HIS A 40 15.88 44.53 -17.99
CA HIS A 40 16.57 43.25 -17.91
C HIS A 40 16.94 42.74 -19.31
N VAL A 41 18.19 42.30 -19.45
CA VAL A 41 18.72 41.69 -20.67
C VAL A 41 19.18 40.28 -20.36
N TRP A 42 18.63 39.31 -21.07
CA TRP A 42 18.96 37.88 -20.97
C TRP A 42 19.84 37.51 -22.18
N ASP A 43 20.80 36.61 -21.97
CA ASP A 43 21.70 36.10 -23.03
C ASP A 43 22.37 37.16 -23.93
N GLY A 44 22.45 38.41 -23.45
CA GLY A 44 23.14 39.52 -24.11
C GLY A 44 22.27 40.34 -25.03
N ASP A 45 21.16 39.87 -25.55
CA ASP A 45 20.32 40.55 -26.54
C ASP A 45 18.79 40.45 -26.30
N LEU A 46 18.32 39.48 -25.54
CA LEU A 46 16.89 39.31 -25.22
C LEU A 46 16.45 40.32 -24.16
N LYS A 47 15.57 41.25 -24.56
CA LYS A 47 15.00 42.25 -23.65
C LYS A 47 13.58 41.91 -23.30
N GLU A 48 13.26 41.95 -22.01
CA GLU A 48 11.92 41.76 -21.50
C GLU A 48 11.05 43.00 -21.74
N LEU A 49 9.90 42.82 -22.40
CA LEU A 49 8.94 43.88 -22.65
C LEU A 49 8.10 44.18 -21.41
N ASN A 50 7.98 45.46 -21.06
CA ASN A 50 7.14 45.91 -19.94
C ASN A 50 5.68 46.06 -20.39
N ASN A 51 5.03 44.90 -20.66
CA ASN A 51 3.64 44.85 -21.06
C ASN A 51 2.71 44.64 -19.84
N PRO A 52 1.52 45.25 -19.82
CA PRO A 52 0.52 44.98 -18.80
C PRO A 52 0.03 43.52 -18.90
N LEU A 53 -0.45 42.99 -17.77
CA LEU A 53 -0.97 41.63 -17.72
C LEU A 53 -2.13 41.42 -18.71
N PRO A 54 -2.20 40.24 -19.38
CA PRO A 54 -3.29 39.90 -20.28
C PRO A 54 -4.66 40.00 -19.60
N ARG A 55 -5.67 40.57 -20.30
CA ARG A 55 -7.00 40.79 -19.73
C ARG A 55 -7.66 39.52 -19.24
N TRP A 56 -7.54 38.40 -20.00
CA TRP A 56 -8.10 37.13 -19.62
C TRP A 56 -7.52 36.59 -18.30
N TRP A 57 -6.22 36.80 -18.10
CA TRP A 57 -5.51 36.39 -16.89
C TRP A 57 -5.99 37.19 -15.65
N LEU A 58 -6.14 38.51 -15.82
CA LEU A 58 -6.70 39.41 -14.80
C LEU A 58 -8.12 38.97 -14.40
N TRP A 59 -8.99 38.69 -15.39
CA TRP A 59 -10.33 38.21 -15.12
C TRP A 59 -10.36 36.86 -14.37
N THR A 60 -9.49 35.93 -14.75
CA THR A 60 -9.36 34.64 -14.04
C THR A 60 -9.02 34.85 -12.57
N PHE A 61 -8.08 35.76 -12.26
CA PHE A 61 -7.72 36.09 -10.89
C PHE A 61 -8.87 36.74 -10.10
N TYR A 62 -9.52 37.73 -10.67
CA TYR A 62 -10.66 38.37 -10.00
C TYR A 62 -11.80 37.38 -9.77
N LEU A 63 -12.09 36.51 -10.72
CA LEU A 63 -13.10 35.48 -10.57
C LEU A 63 -12.71 34.43 -9.52
N SER A 64 -11.44 34.05 -9.44
CA SER A 64 -10.98 33.11 -8.41
C SER A 64 -11.09 33.70 -6.99
N ILE A 65 -10.76 34.98 -6.81
CA ILE A 65 -10.97 35.68 -5.53
C ILE A 65 -12.46 35.83 -5.24
N GLY A 66 -13.25 36.21 -6.26
CA GLY A 66 -14.71 36.29 -6.15
C GLY A 66 -15.36 34.96 -5.77
N PHE A 67 -14.80 33.84 -6.21
CA PHE A 67 -15.22 32.50 -5.81
C PHE A 67 -14.73 32.14 -4.39
N ALA A 68 -13.49 32.51 -4.04
CA ALA A 68 -12.90 32.15 -2.75
C ALA A 68 -13.68 32.73 -1.57
N VAL A 69 -14.22 33.96 -1.69
CA VAL A 69 -14.96 34.59 -0.60
C VAL A 69 -16.23 33.80 -0.22
N PRO A 70 -17.20 33.54 -1.14
CA PRO A 70 -18.37 32.71 -0.78
C PRO A 70 -17.98 31.29 -0.39
N TYR A 71 -16.93 30.71 -0.99
CA TYR A 71 -16.44 29.39 -0.58
C TYR A 71 -16.01 29.37 0.89
N LEU A 72 -15.22 30.33 1.33
CA LEU A 72 -14.75 30.43 2.72
C LEU A 72 -15.88 30.77 3.74
N ILE A 73 -16.98 31.37 3.27
CA ILE A 73 -18.17 31.57 4.09
C ILE A 73 -18.97 30.25 4.24
N LEU A 74 -19.10 29.50 3.14
CA LEU A 74 -19.91 28.27 3.11
C LEU A 74 -19.17 27.07 3.72
N PHE A 75 -17.89 26.91 3.42
CA PHE A 75 -17.11 25.73 3.75
C PHE A 75 -15.98 26.04 4.75
N PRO A 76 -15.48 25.03 5.48
CA PRO A 76 -14.35 25.22 6.39
C PRO A 76 -13.07 25.59 5.63
N GLY A 77 -12.38 26.63 6.07
CA GLY A 77 -11.14 27.13 5.46
C GLY A 77 -10.53 28.29 6.25
N MET A 78 -11.29 28.87 7.18
CA MET A 78 -10.88 30.00 8.03
C MET A 78 -10.64 29.52 9.48
N GLY A 79 -9.56 28.80 9.69
CA GLY A 79 -9.12 28.38 11.03
C GLY A 79 -10.17 27.57 11.78
N GLN A 80 -10.80 28.16 12.79
CA GLN A 80 -11.85 27.49 13.57
C GLN A 80 -13.27 27.69 13.02
N PHE A 81 -13.44 28.53 12.04
CA PHE A 81 -14.73 28.76 11.41
C PHE A 81 -15.08 27.55 10.53
N LYS A 82 -16.17 26.88 10.87
CA LYS A 82 -16.60 25.62 10.20
C LYS A 82 -17.37 25.85 8.89
N GLY A 83 -17.55 27.10 8.49
CA GLY A 83 -18.48 27.47 7.41
C GLY A 83 -19.94 27.42 7.85
N THR A 84 -20.82 27.96 7.00
CA THR A 84 -22.29 28.00 7.29
C THR A 84 -22.99 26.75 6.77
N SER A 85 -22.36 25.93 5.90
CA SER A 85 -22.91 24.67 5.40
C SER A 85 -22.84 23.51 6.40
N ASN A 86 -22.12 23.65 7.51
CA ASN A 86 -21.79 22.58 8.45
C ASN A 86 -21.16 21.34 7.80
N TRP A 87 -20.59 21.50 6.61
CA TRP A 87 -19.93 20.44 5.90
C TRP A 87 -18.53 20.19 6.46
N SER A 88 -18.12 18.93 6.52
CA SER A 88 -16.72 18.54 6.71
C SER A 88 -16.43 17.25 5.93
N ALA A 89 -15.18 17.04 5.56
CA ALA A 89 -14.78 15.80 4.91
C ALA A 89 -15.06 14.56 5.79
N ALA A 90 -14.93 14.71 7.11
CA ALA A 90 -15.27 13.65 8.05
C ALA A 90 -16.77 13.32 8.05
N SER A 91 -17.63 14.35 8.14
CA SER A 91 -19.09 14.13 8.14
C SER A 91 -19.60 13.58 6.80
N GLN A 92 -19.01 13.99 5.69
CA GLN A 92 -19.31 13.40 4.38
C GLN A 92 -18.91 11.93 4.32
N TYR A 93 -17.68 11.61 4.74
CA TYR A 93 -17.19 10.24 4.81
C TYR A 93 -18.07 9.35 5.69
N GLU A 94 -18.43 9.81 6.89
CA GLU A 94 -19.33 9.09 7.80
C GLU A 94 -20.70 8.83 7.16
N ALA A 95 -21.26 9.83 6.46
CA ALA A 95 -22.53 9.68 5.76
C ALA A 95 -22.44 8.69 4.58
N GLU A 96 -21.34 8.68 3.83
CA GLU A 96 -21.09 7.73 2.75
C GLU A 96 -20.95 6.29 3.29
N ILE A 97 -20.23 6.11 4.41
CA ILE A 97 -20.11 4.79 5.07
C ILE A 97 -21.47 4.32 5.58
N ALA A 98 -22.27 5.20 6.23
CA ALA A 98 -23.60 4.83 6.71
C ALA A 98 -24.54 4.44 5.56
N ALA A 99 -24.51 5.18 4.45
CA ALA A 99 -25.31 4.86 3.27
C ALA A 99 -24.85 3.55 2.58
N ALA A 100 -23.54 3.26 2.58
CA ALA A 100 -23.01 2.00 2.08
C ALA A 100 -23.43 0.82 2.98
N GLU A 101 -23.41 1.01 4.29
CA GLU A 101 -23.83 -0.02 5.24
C GLU A 101 -25.34 -0.31 5.15
N GLU A 102 -26.18 0.73 5.03
CA GLU A 102 -27.62 0.58 4.79
C GLU A 102 -27.90 -0.22 3.51
N ARG A 103 -27.14 0.05 2.44
CA ARG A 103 -27.33 -0.58 1.13
C ARG A 103 -26.82 -2.02 1.05
N TYR A 104 -25.67 -2.29 1.65
CA TYR A 104 -24.93 -3.54 1.45
C TYR A 104 -24.76 -4.37 2.71
N GLY A 105 -24.97 -3.81 3.92
CA GLY A 105 -24.72 -4.51 5.18
C GLY A 105 -25.50 -5.82 5.28
N ALA A 106 -26.80 -5.82 4.95
CA ALA A 106 -27.61 -7.04 4.97
C ALA A 106 -27.11 -8.14 4.02
N LEU A 107 -26.52 -7.77 2.86
CA LEU A 107 -25.94 -8.70 1.90
C LEU A 107 -24.66 -9.34 2.47
N PHE A 108 -23.77 -8.52 3.03
CA PHE A 108 -22.54 -9.03 3.64
C PHE A 108 -22.81 -9.86 4.88
N ALA A 109 -23.78 -9.48 5.71
CA ALA A 109 -24.22 -10.29 6.86
C ALA A 109 -24.79 -11.67 6.42
N LYS A 110 -25.53 -11.71 5.31
CA LYS A 110 -26.01 -12.97 4.72
C LYS A 110 -24.82 -13.85 4.29
N PHE A 111 -23.84 -13.29 3.60
CA PHE A 111 -22.64 -14.03 3.19
C PHE A 111 -21.82 -14.49 4.41
N ALA A 112 -21.68 -13.65 5.43
CA ALA A 112 -20.93 -13.98 6.64
C ALA A 112 -21.55 -15.12 7.48
N ALA A 113 -22.84 -15.40 7.28
CA ALA A 113 -23.53 -16.53 7.91
C ALA A 113 -23.27 -17.88 7.21
N THR A 114 -22.64 -17.87 6.02
CA THR A 114 -22.30 -19.07 5.23
C THR A 114 -20.82 -19.41 5.49
N ASP A 115 -20.49 -20.70 5.56
CA ASP A 115 -19.11 -21.15 5.70
C ASP A 115 -18.23 -20.68 4.52
N ILE A 116 -16.96 -20.36 4.77
CA ILE A 116 -16.05 -19.80 3.76
C ILE A 116 -15.82 -20.75 2.59
N GLU A 117 -15.72 -22.07 2.84
CA GLU A 117 -15.54 -23.05 1.77
C GLU A 117 -16.79 -23.15 0.87
N GLU A 118 -17.98 -23.07 1.46
CA GLU A 118 -19.22 -23.04 0.71
C GLU A 118 -19.36 -21.71 -0.04
N LEU A 119 -19.06 -20.61 0.64
CA LEU A 119 -19.11 -19.26 0.07
C LEU A 119 -18.11 -19.07 -1.09
N SER A 120 -16.98 -19.77 -1.07
CA SER A 120 -15.99 -19.77 -2.15
C SER A 120 -16.50 -20.35 -3.49
N LYS A 121 -17.71 -20.95 -3.49
CA LYS A 121 -18.36 -21.48 -4.68
C LYS A 121 -19.55 -20.60 -5.14
N ASP A 122 -19.93 -19.59 -4.35
CA ASP A 122 -21.01 -18.66 -4.68
C ASP A 122 -20.52 -17.56 -5.63
N PRO A 123 -21.03 -17.47 -6.87
CA PRO A 123 -20.55 -16.50 -7.86
C PRO A 123 -20.80 -15.03 -7.47
N ASP A 124 -21.84 -14.75 -6.68
CA ASP A 124 -22.13 -13.39 -6.22
C ASP A 124 -21.19 -12.98 -5.09
N ALA A 125 -20.90 -13.88 -4.16
CA ALA A 125 -19.90 -13.68 -3.13
C ALA A 125 -18.50 -13.52 -3.72
N LEU A 126 -18.13 -14.35 -4.69
CA LEU A 126 -16.83 -14.23 -5.39
C LEU A 126 -16.69 -12.91 -6.16
N ARG A 127 -17.77 -12.42 -6.77
CA ARG A 127 -17.78 -11.11 -7.42
C ARG A 127 -17.58 -9.98 -6.42
N ALA A 128 -18.27 -10.04 -5.28
CA ALA A 128 -18.10 -9.09 -4.20
C ALA A 128 -16.68 -9.14 -3.61
N GLY A 129 -16.18 -10.35 -3.32
CA GLY A 129 -14.82 -10.61 -2.83
C GLY A 129 -13.74 -10.11 -3.77
N ARG A 130 -13.90 -10.35 -5.09
CA ARG A 130 -12.99 -9.83 -6.11
C ARG A 130 -12.94 -8.31 -6.11
N ASN A 131 -14.09 -7.63 -5.98
CA ASN A 131 -14.11 -6.18 -5.90
C ASN A 131 -13.40 -5.66 -4.65
N LEU A 132 -13.60 -6.30 -3.49
CA LEU A 132 -12.87 -5.98 -2.27
C LEU A 132 -11.36 -6.20 -2.44
N PHE A 133 -10.97 -7.31 -3.08
CA PHE A 133 -9.57 -7.65 -3.34
C PHE A 133 -8.88 -6.62 -4.24
N VAL A 134 -9.49 -6.28 -5.36
CA VAL A 134 -8.92 -5.31 -6.31
C VAL A 134 -8.72 -3.93 -5.67
N ASN A 135 -9.64 -3.51 -4.80
CA ASN A 135 -9.57 -2.20 -4.15
C ASN A 135 -8.61 -2.14 -2.96
N ASN A 136 -8.36 -3.26 -2.26
CA ASN A 136 -7.61 -3.24 -1.00
C ASN A 136 -6.31 -4.06 -1.03
N CYS A 137 -6.21 -5.08 -1.90
CA CYS A 137 -5.15 -6.08 -1.84
C CYS A 137 -4.27 -6.10 -3.09
N ALA A 138 -4.84 -5.76 -4.26
CA ALA A 138 -4.19 -5.89 -5.56
C ALA A 138 -2.91 -5.05 -5.70
N MET A 139 -2.77 -3.96 -4.96
CA MET A 139 -1.55 -3.14 -4.98
C MET A 139 -0.30 -3.95 -4.59
N CYS A 140 -0.46 -4.90 -3.67
CA CYS A 140 0.63 -5.77 -3.22
C CYS A 140 0.57 -7.16 -3.88
N HIS A 141 -0.62 -7.77 -3.93
CA HIS A 141 -0.77 -9.16 -4.39
C HIS A 141 -1.05 -9.30 -5.90
N GLY A 142 -1.11 -8.19 -6.66
CA GLY A 142 -1.53 -8.23 -8.06
C GLY A 142 -3.04 -8.35 -8.21
N SER A 143 -3.61 -7.89 -9.32
CA SER A 143 -5.06 -7.95 -9.57
C SER A 143 -5.58 -9.38 -9.83
N ASP A 144 -4.67 -10.30 -10.14
CA ASP A 144 -4.87 -11.73 -10.37
C ASP A 144 -4.49 -12.60 -9.15
N GLY A 145 -3.98 -11.98 -8.08
CA GLY A 145 -3.55 -12.67 -6.87
C GLY A 145 -2.19 -13.35 -6.95
N ARG A 146 -1.47 -13.25 -8.08
CA ARG A 146 -0.18 -13.95 -8.29
C ARG A 146 1.00 -13.32 -7.58
N GLY A 147 0.76 -12.23 -6.86
CA GLY A 147 1.81 -11.56 -6.10
C GLY A 147 2.85 -10.85 -6.96
N ALA A 148 3.95 -10.55 -6.33
CA ALA A 148 5.15 -9.98 -6.94
C ALA A 148 6.34 -10.32 -6.03
N ARG A 149 7.56 -9.96 -6.44
CA ARG A 149 8.72 -10.14 -5.57
C ARG A 149 8.47 -9.50 -4.20
N SER A 150 8.62 -10.26 -3.14
CA SER A 150 8.35 -9.91 -1.74
C SER A 150 6.87 -9.80 -1.36
N PHE A 151 5.95 -10.11 -2.26
CA PHE A 151 4.52 -10.22 -1.98
C PHE A 151 4.02 -11.61 -2.39
N PRO A 152 3.40 -12.37 -1.45
CA PRO A 152 2.99 -13.74 -1.71
C PRO A 152 2.05 -13.88 -2.90
N ASN A 153 2.26 -14.92 -3.69
CA ASN A 153 1.28 -15.44 -4.62
C ASN A 153 0.17 -16.13 -3.81
N LEU A 154 -1.07 -15.79 -4.08
CA LEU A 154 -2.25 -16.35 -3.39
C LEU A 154 -2.97 -17.41 -4.24
N THR A 155 -2.39 -17.74 -5.40
CA THR A 155 -2.96 -18.73 -6.35
C THR A 155 -2.19 -20.04 -6.36
N ASP A 156 -1.06 -20.13 -5.64
CA ASP A 156 -0.27 -21.34 -5.51
C ASP A 156 -0.62 -22.11 -4.23
N SER A 157 0.04 -23.26 -4.03
CA SER A 157 -0.17 -24.14 -2.88
C SER A 157 0.67 -23.75 -1.64
N GLU A 158 1.52 -22.71 -1.75
CA GLU A 158 2.46 -22.35 -0.68
C GLU A 158 1.92 -21.25 0.22
N TRP A 159 1.57 -21.62 1.42
CA TRP A 159 1.02 -20.72 2.42
C TRP A 159 1.95 -20.57 3.62
N LEU A 160 2.49 -19.38 3.82
CA LEU A 160 3.43 -19.08 4.92
C LEU A 160 2.79 -19.30 6.31
N TYR A 161 1.50 -19.00 6.46
CA TYR A 161 0.78 -19.07 7.74
C TYR A 161 -0.38 -20.08 7.75
N GLY A 162 -0.56 -20.82 6.66
CA GLY A 162 -1.65 -21.74 6.44
C GLY A 162 -2.70 -21.21 5.47
N GLY A 163 -3.19 -22.11 4.61
CA GLY A 163 -4.17 -21.84 3.56
C GLY A 163 -5.60 -22.25 3.93
N ASP A 164 -5.86 -22.65 5.16
CA ASP A 164 -7.22 -22.94 5.60
C ASP A 164 -8.07 -21.67 5.70
N PRO A 165 -9.40 -21.76 5.47
CA PRO A 165 -10.29 -20.60 5.40
C PRO A 165 -10.21 -19.66 6.61
N SER A 166 -10.08 -20.23 7.81
CA SER A 166 -10.05 -19.49 9.07
C SER A 166 -8.73 -18.71 9.22
N THR A 167 -7.62 -19.33 8.84
CA THR A 167 -6.29 -18.71 8.88
C THR A 167 -6.15 -17.62 7.82
N ILE A 168 -6.74 -17.80 6.63
CA ILE A 168 -6.80 -16.74 5.61
C ILE A 168 -7.58 -15.54 6.16
N LYS A 169 -8.80 -15.77 6.72
CA LYS A 169 -9.58 -14.70 7.35
C LYS A 169 -8.81 -14.00 8.46
N LEU A 170 -8.16 -14.78 9.35
CA LEU A 170 -7.33 -14.22 10.42
C LEU A 170 -6.18 -13.38 9.90
N SER A 171 -5.52 -13.83 8.83
CA SER A 171 -4.43 -13.08 8.18
C SER A 171 -4.90 -11.76 7.60
N ILE A 172 -6.10 -11.72 7.04
CA ILE A 172 -6.71 -10.48 6.53
C ILE A 172 -7.05 -9.52 7.69
N ILE A 173 -7.70 -10.03 8.74
CA ILE A 173 -8.17 -9.18 9.85
C ILE A 173 -7.00 -8.62 10.66
N MET A 174 -6.08 -9.49 11.07
CA MET A 174 -5.00 -9.15 12.01
C MET A 174 -3.71 -8.71 11.32
N GLY A 175 -3.59 -8.96 10.02
CA GLY A 175 -2.32 -8.83 9.31
C GLY A 175 -1.30 -9.89 9.74
N ARG A 176 -0.10 -9.80 9.20
CA ARG A 176 1.03 -10.69 9.53
C ARG A 176 2.32 -9.90 9.63
N ASN A 177 3.20 -10.36 10.49
CA ASN A 177 4.54 -9.81 10.63
C ASN A 177 5.54 -10.97 10.71
N GLY A 178 6.20 -11.25 9.58
CA GLY A 178 7.22 -12.31 9.47
C GLY A 178 8.61 -11.71 9.64
N VAL A 179 9.37 -12.20 10.60
CA VAL A 179 10.73 -11.73 10.86
C VAL A 179 11.69 -12.90 10.79
N MET A 180 12.65 -12.83 9.88
CA MET A 180 13.85 -13.67 9.88
C MET A 180 15.02 -12.82 10.39
N PRO A 181 15.66 -13.19 11.50
CA PRO A 181 16.82 -12.45 12.03
C PRO A 181 18.00 -12.43 11.04
N ALA A 182 18.84 -11.40 11.13
CA ALA A 182 20.11 -11.33 10.41
C ALA A 182 21.13 -12.30 11.04
N TRP A 183 21.58 -13.27 10.30
CA TRP A 183 22.54 -14.28 10.76
C TRP A 183 23.98 -13.99 10.32
N GLY A 184 24.21 -13.00 9.45
CA GLY A 184 25.56 -12.62 8.99
C GLY A 184 26.56 -12.41 10.12
N PRO A 185 26.24 -11.64 11.18
CA PRO A 185 27.17 -11.44 12.30
C PRO A 185 27.51 -12.71 13.10
N ALA A 186 26.60 -13.68 13.17
CA ALA A 186 26.81 -14.92 13.92
C ALA A 186 27.53 -16.00 13.10
N LEU A 187 27.25 -16.06 11.79
CA LEU A 187 27.80 -17.07 10.88
C LEU A 187 29.16 -16.67 10.28
N GLY A 188 29.40 -15.37 10.12
CA GLY A 188 30.50 -14.86 9.30
C GLY A 188 30.29 -15.16 7.79
N GLU A 189 31.20 -14.67 6.96
CA GLU A 189 31.09 -14.80 5.50
C GLU A 189 31.09 -16.27 5.05
N ASP A 190 32.03 -17.07 5.53
CA ASP A 190 32.14 -18.49 5.20
C ASP A 190 30.90 -19.28 5.66
N GLY A 191 30.39 -19.01 6.87
CA GLY A 191 29.21 -19.69 7.38
C GLY A 191 27.92 -19.34 6.60
N VAL A 192 27.81 -18.12 6.08
CA VAL A 192 26.72 -17.73 5.19
C VAL A 192 26.80 -18.47 3.87
N ILE A 193 27.99 -18.60 3.27
CA ILE A 193 28.20 -19.37 2.04
C ILE A 193 27.81 -20.83 2.27
N GLN A 194 28.30 -21.46 3.32
CA GLN A 194 28.01 -22.86 3.67
C GLN A 194 26.50 -23.08 3.86
N ALA A 195 25.82 -22.24 4.64
CA ALA A 195 24.38 -22.32 4.86
C ALA A 195 23.60 -22.12 3.54
N THR A 196 24.06 -21.25 2.64
CA THR A 196 23.45 -21.03 1.31
C THR A 196 23.55 -22.26 0.46
N GLU A 197 24.74 -22.91 0.40
CA GLU A 197 24.95 -24.15 -0.39
C GLU A 197 24.09 -25.30 0.16
N TYR A 198 23.91 -25.40 1.46
CA TYR A 198 23.00 -26.38 2.05
C TYR A 198 21.54 -26.12 1.67
N VAL A 199 21.08 -24.87 1.71
CA VAL A 199 19.72 -24.53 1.26
C VAL A 199 19.53 -24.87 -0.21
N LEU A 200 20.49 -24.60 -1.08
CA LEU A 200 20.45 -25.00 -2.48
C LEU A 200 20.41 -26.52 -2.66
N SER A 201 21.15 -27.29 -1.83
CA SER A 201 21.12 -28.75 -1.84
C SER A 201 19.77 -29.34 -1.46
N MET A 202 19.11 -28.77 -0.46
CA MET A 202 17.76 -29.20 -0.05
C MET A 202 16.73 -29.00 -1.17
N ASN A 203 16.92 -28.00 -1.99
CA ASN A 203 16.07 -27.66 -3.13
C ASN A 203 16.46 -28.42 -4.42
N GLY A 204 17.48 -29.28 -4.38
CA GLY A 204 17.97 -30.04 -5.54
C GLY A 204 18.66 -29.22 -6.61
N ARG A 205 19.07 -27.98 -6.30
CA ARG A 205 19.71 -27.05 -7.22
C ARG A 205 21.23 -27.28 -7.24
N ASP A 206 21.89 -26.69 -8.24
CA ASP A 206 23.35 -26.72 -8.34
C ASP A 206 24.01 -26.08 -7.12
N HIS A 207 24.90 -26.83 -6.43
CA HIS A 207 25.53 -26.46 -5.19
C HIS A 207 26.93 -27.10 -5.04
N ASP A 208 27.75 -26.51 -4.18
CA ASP A 208 29.02 -27.14 -3.77
C ASP A 208 28.73 -28.13 -2.63
N ALA A 209 28.96 -29.44 -2.93
CA ALA A 209 28.67 -30.53 -2.01
C ALA A 209 29.52 -30.49 -0.71
N ALA A 210 30.75 -29.97 -0.77
CA ALA A 210 31.65 -29.90 0.38
C ALA A 210 31.16 -28.77 1.34
N LEU A 211 30.84 -27.61 0.77
CA LEU A 211 30.30 -26.47 1.54
C LEU A 211 28.89 -26.77 2.07
N ALA A 212 28.04 -27.48 1.31
CA ALA A 212 26.73 -27.90 1.76
C ALA A 212 26.80 -28.86 2.97
N ALA A 213 27.76 -29.80 3.00
CA ALA A 213 27.96 -30.69 4.15
C ALA A 213 28.36 -29.93 5.44
N GLU A 214 29.16 -28.86 5.30
CA GLU A 214 29.46 -27.98 6.43
C GLU A 214 28.25 -27.08 6.80
N GLY A 215 27.45 -26.70 5.80
CA GLY A 215 26.24 -25.91 5.94
C GLY A 215 25.12 -26.64 6.68
N GLU A 216 25.02 -27.96 6.57
CA GLU A 216 24.05 -28.79 7.31
C GLU A 216 24.15 -28.56 8.82
N GLN A 217 25.36 -28.54 9.36
CA GLN A 217 25.57 -28.29 10.77
C GLN A 217 25.14 -26.86 11.18
N LYS A 218 25.42 -25.87 10.32
CA LYS A 218 25.00 -24.48 10.54
C LYS A 218 23.48 -24.38 10.52
N PHE A 219 22.85 -25.02 9.53
CA PHE A 219 21.40 -25.07 9.42
C PHE A 219 20.72 -25.70 10.64
N ALA A 220 21.22 -26.84 11.09
CA ALA A 220 20.70 -27.50 12.30
C ALA A 220 20.78 -26.62 13.55
N MET A 221 21.83 -25.80 13.64
CA MET A 221 22.11 -24.97 14.83
C MET A 221 21.33 -23.64 14.81
N PHE A 222 21.18 -22.99 13.65
CA PHE A 222 20.68 -21.62 13.54
C PHE A 222 19.34 -21.50 12.82
N CYS A 223 18.98 -22.44 11.95
CA CYS A 223 17.86 -22.30 11.00
C CYS A 223 16.70 -23.29 11.31
N ALA A 224 17.05 -24.50 11.74
CA ALA A 224 16.08 -25.60 11.91
C ALA A 224 14.98 -25.30 12.94
N ALA A 225 15.22 -24.42 13.92
CA ALA A 225 14.21 -24.02 14.92
C ALA A 225 12.99 -23.35 14.27
N CYS A 226 13.20 -22.60 13.19
CA CYS A 226 12.13 -21.92 12.46
C CYS A 226 11.72 -22.69 11.19
N HIS A 227 12.71 -23.13 10.38
CA HIS A 227 12.43 -23.79 9.10
C HIS A 227 12.22 -25.31 9.18
N GLY A 228 12.27 -25.88 10.37
CA GLY A 228 12.22 -27.33 10.57
C GLY A 228 13.53 -28.03 10.22
N PRO A 229 13.81 -29.22 10.79
CA PRO A 229 15.06 -29.94 10.58
C PRO A 229 15.25 -30.42 9.13
N GLN A 230 14.19 -30.58 8.36
CA GLN A 230 14.21 -30.92 6.94
C GLN A 230 13.98 -29.71 6.02
N GLY A 231 13.94 -28.49 6.54
CA GLY A 231 13.70 -27.29 5.76
C GLY A 231 12.25 -27.09 5.26
N LYS A 232 11.28 -27.89 5.78
CA LYS A 232 9.88 -27.87 5.34
C LYS A 232 9.08 -26.66 5.82
N GLY A 233 9.70 -25.75 6.53
CA GLY A 233 9.06 -24.56 7.05
C GLY A 233 8.26 -24.80 8.32
N ASN A 234 7.59 -23.75 8.78
CA ASN A 234 6.70 -23.78 9.94
C ASN A 234 5.64 -22.68 9.81
N GLN A 235 4.43 -23.06 9.46
CA GLN A 235 3.31 -22.15 9.26
C GLN A 235 2.91 -21.38 10.53
N ALA A 236 3.14 -21.93 11.72
CA ALA A 236 2.87 -21.21 12.97
C ALA A 236 3.77 -19.97 13.15
N LEU A 237 4.98 -19.98 12.55
CA LEU A 237 5.95 -18.90 12.59
C LEU A 237 5.99 -18.09 11.28
N GLY A 238 5.33 -18.55 10.22
CA GLY A 238 5.44 -17.98 8.89
C GLY A 238 6.80 -18.22 8.24
N ALA A 239 7.49 -19.29 8.64
CA ALA A 239 8.76 -19.70 8.05
C ALA A 239 8.50 -20.57 6.81
N PRO A 240 9.01 -20.20 5.61
CA PRO A 240 8.73 -20.89 4.36
C PRO A 240 9.39 -22.29 4.29
N ASP A 241 8.81 -23.15 3.45
CA ASP A 241 9.45 -24.38 2.96
C ASP A 241 10.64 -23.98 2.04
N LEU A 242 11.82 -24.49 2.36
CA LEU A 242 13.05 -24.23 1.63
C LEU A 242 13.41 -25.35 0.65
N THR A 243 12.56 -26.35 0.50
CA THR A 243 12.82 -27.55 -0.30
C THR A 243 12.09 -27.54 -1.64
N ASN A 244 11.25 -26.52 -1.89
CA ASN A 244 10.51 -26.35 -3.14
C ASN A 244 11.05 -25.16 -3.97
N ASP A 245 10.51 -24.97 -5.18
CA ASP A 245 10.94 -23.92 -6.11
C ASP A 245 10.15 -22.60 -5.95
N ILE A 246 9.32 -22.47 -4.93
CA ILE A 246 8.48 -21.29 -4.70
C ILE A 246 9.17 -20.33 -3.73
N TRP A 247 9.61 -19.20 -4.25
CA TRP A 247 10.39 -18.22 -3.50
C TRP A 247 9.70 -16.88 -3.42
N LEU A 248 9.37 -16.45 -2.21
CA LEU A 248 8.82 -15.12 -1.96
C LEU A 248 9.81 -13.99 -2.32
N HIS A 249 11.08 -14.23 -2.04
CA HIS A 249 12.19 -13.35 -2.38
C HIS A 249 13.02 -13.94 -3.53
N SER A 250 14.25 -13.54 -3.63
CA SER A 250 15.14 -14.14 -4.65
C SER A 250 15.62 -15.52 -4.18
N GLY A 251 15.32 -16.55 -4.99
CA GLY A 251 15.87 -17.90 -4.83
C GLY A 251 17.28 -18.07 -5.45
N SER A 252 17.92 -17.02 -6.01
CA SER A 252 19.28 -17.13 -6.48
C SER A 252 20.27 -17.32 -5.32
N ARG A 253 21.44 -17.90 -5.59
CA ARG A 253 22.52 -18.07 -4.60
C ARG A 253 22.81 -16.79 -3.85
N GLU A 254 22.96 -15.68 -4.56
CA GLU A 254 23.22 -14.35 -4.00
C GLU A 254 22.03 -13.84 -3.17
N GLY A 255 20.81 -14.09 -3.64
CA GLY A 255 19.58 -13.69 -2.95
C GLY A 255 19.38 -14.43 -1.62
N ILE A 256 19.65 -15.74 -1.60
CA ILE A 256 19.62 -16.56 -0.39
C ILE A 256 20.69 -16.07 0.59
N ALA A 257 21.94 -15.89 0.12
CA ALA A 257 23.03 -15.38 0.93
C ALA A 257 22.71 -14.00 1.54
N GLN A 258 22.14 -13.08 0.75
CA GLN A 258 21.70 -11.77 1.24
C GLN A 258 20.60 -11.89 2.30
N THR A 259 19.64 -12.79 2.11
CA THR A 259 18.55 -13.04 3.07
C THR A 259 19.12 -13.58 4.38
N ILE A 260 20.04 -14.52 4.34
CA ILE A 260 20.69 -15.06 5.54
C ILE A 260 21.52 -13.98 6.24
N THR A 261 22.28 -13.18 5.48
CA THR A 261 23.16 -12.14 6.03
C THR A 261 22.39 -11.04 6.73
N ASN A 262 21.35 -10.50 6.06
CA ASN A 262 20.67 -9.27 6.47
C ASN A 262 19.36 -9.52 7.21
N GLY A 263 18.83 -10.74 7.16
CA GLY A 263 17.48 -11.05 7.63
C GLY A 263 16.40 -10.44 6.76
N MET A 264 15.15 -10.66 7.16
CA MET A 264 13.96 -10.10 6.51
C MET A 264 12.93 -9.65 7.55
N ASN A 265 12.20 -8.60 7.22
CA ASN A 265 11.06 -8.13 8.01
C ASN A 265 9.91 -7.79 7.04
N ASN A 266 8.98 -8.71 6.92
CA ASN A 266 7.85 -8.62 6.01
C ASN A 266 6.57 -8.35 6.77
N ARG A 267 5.83 -7.32 6.38
CA ARG A 267 4.59 -6.95 7.03
C ARG A 267 3.41 -6.91 6.05
N MET A 268 2.38 -7.68 6.34
CA MET A 268 1.03 -7.52 5.81
C MET A 268 0.23 -6.69 6.83
N PRO A 269 -0.26 -5.50 6.50
CA PRO A 269 -1.04 -4.70 7.44
C PRO A 269 -2.40 -5.33 7.74
N ALA A 270 -2.89 -5.15 8.97
CA ALA A 270 -4.23 -5.55 9.36
C ALA A 270 -5.29 -4.76 8.56
N GLN A 271 -6.31 -5.46 8.08
CA GLN A 271 -7.41 -4.88 7.31
C GLN A 271 -8.75 -4.89 8.08
N GLY A 272 -8.79 -5.47 9.27
CA GLY A 272 -10.01 -5.66 10.05
C GLY A 272 -10.74 -4.37 10.38
N GLU A 273 -10.01 -3.30 10.75
CA GLU A 273 -10.61 -1.99 11.06
C GLU A 273 -11.21 -1.31 9.82
N ILE A 274 -10.65 -1.57 8.64
CA ILE A 274 -11.10 -0.97 7.37
C ILE A 274 -12.28 -1.73 6.79
N LEU A 275 -12.20 -3.06 6.77
CA LEU A 275 -13.17 -3.92 6.11
C LEU A 275 -14.34 -4.32 7.03
N GLY A 276 -14.09 -4.50 8.31
CA GLY A 276 -15.01 -5.19 9.22
C GLY A 276 -15.01 -6.72 9.00
N GLU A 277 -15.63 -7.42 9.91
CA GLU A 277 -15.67 -8.90 9.97
C GLU A 277 -16.34 -9.54 8.74
N ASP A 278 -17.49 -9.01 8.32
CA ASP A 278 -18.31 -9.61 7.25
C ASP A 278 -17.66 -9.49 5.88
N ARG A 279 -17.08 -8.31 5.58
CA ARG A 279 -16.35 -8.11 4.31
C ARG A 279 -15.04 -8.88 4.29
N ALA A 280 -14.36 -8.98 5.44
CA ALA A 280 -13.16 -9.82 5.56
C ALA A 280 -13.47 -11.30 5.35
N HIS A 281 -14.66 -11.77 5.77
CA HIS A 281 -15.12 -13.13 5.54
C HIS A 281 -15.35 -13.41 4.04
N VAL A 282 -16.03 -12.52 3.34
CA VAL A 282 -16.24 -12.64 1.88
C VAL A 282 -14.92 -12.55 1.10
N LEU A 283 -14.02 -11.68 1.55
CA LEU A 283 -12.69 -11.57 0.96
C LEU A 283 -11.87 -12.84 1.17
N ALA A 284 -11.97 -13.47 2.35
CA ALA A 284 -11.32 -14.75 2.63
C ALA A 284 -11.85 -15.86 1.72
N ALA A 285 -13.16 -15.91 1.46
CA ALA A 285 -13.74 -16.86 0.51
C ALA A 285 -13.21 -16.68 -0.93
N TYR A 286 -13.06 -15.43 -1.35
CA TYR A 286 -12.46 -15.13 -2.65
C TYR A 286 -10.97 -15.57 -2.70
N VAL A 287 -10.17 -15.22 -1.70
CA VAL A 287 -8.76 -15.61 -1.65
C VAL A 287 -8.60 -17.14 -1.57
N TYR A 288 -9.43 -17.81 -0.79
CA TYR A 288 -9.45 -19.28 -0.74
C TYR A 288 -9.77 -19.90 -2.10
N SER A 289 -10.71 -19.31 -2.85
CA SER A 289 -11.04 -19.80 -4.20
C SER A 289 -9.91 -19.64 -5.21
N LEU A 290 -8.98 -18.71 -5.00
CA LEU A 290 -7.81 -18.53 -5.87
C LEU A 290 -6.81 -19.70 -5.74
N GLY A 291 -6.53 -20.16 -4.50
CA GLY A 291 -5.65 -21.28 -4.22
C GLY A 291 -6.29 -22.64 -4.56
N ALA A 292 -7.58 -22.84 -4.26
CA ALA A 292 -8.30 -24.06 -4.61
C ALA A 292 -8.51 -24.24 -6.12
N GLY A 293 -8.47 -23.17 -6.91
CA GLY A 293 -8.58 -23.23 -8.37
C GLY A 293 -7.33 -23.79 -9.08
N GLY A 294 -6.17 -23.81 -8.38
CA GLY A 294 -4.93 -24.42 -8.90
C GLY A 294 -4.97 -25.94 -8.98
N GLU A 295 -5.78 -26.60 -8.15
CA GLU A 295 -5.93 -28.07 -8.16
C GLU A 295 -6.90 -28.58 -9.23
N SER A 296 -7.81 -27.73 -9.73
CA SER A 296 -8.83 -28.15 -10.73
C SER A 296 -8.42 -27.93 -12.19
N GLY A 297 -7.25 -27.34 -12.46
CA GLY A 297 -6.77 -26.99 -13.81
C GLY A 297 -5.79 -27.97 -14.44
N SER A 298 -5.39 -29.05 -13.74
CA SER A 298 -4.38 -30.02 -14.27
C SER A 298 -4.95 -31.30 -14.89
N ASP A 299 -6.30 -31.44 -14.96
CA ASP A 299 -6.93 -32.65 -15.52
C ASP A 299 -7.86 -32.37 -16.75
N SER A 300 -7.52 -31.37 -17.58
CA SER A 300 -8.16 -31.25 -18.90
C SER A 300 -7.22 -30.66 -19.94
N GLU A 301 -6.30 -31.51 -20.46
CA GLU A 301 -5.89 -31.60 -21.86
C GLU A 301 -5.18 -32.93 -22.14
#